data_510eba4f0391ae5740eeb34656805e6a
#
_entry.id   510eba4f0391ae5740eeb34656805e6a
#
_cell.length_a   1.000
_cell.length_b   1.000
_cell.length_c   1.000
_cell.angle_alpha   90.00
_cell.angle_beta   90.00
_cell.angle_gamma   90.00
#
_symmetry.space_group_name_H-M   'P 1'
#
loop_
_entity.id
_entity.type
_entity.pdbx_description
1 polymer ?
#
loop_
_entity_poly.entity_id
_entity_poly.type
_entity_poly.pdbx_seq_one_letter_code
_entity_poly.pdbx_strand_id
1 'polypeptide(L)'
;MVLGACTQTYDVVVIGGGAGGTAAAVEAARGGVRTLVVEETVWLGGVLTAAGVSAVDGNYRLRGGIFGEFADSLALRYGGYEALRSGWVSNILFNPRVGAEILENIATEAGAEIRFGTTATAIEHRDSRIPWQIRLSDGTRIRTRILIDGTELGDVACSVGAASLDDSRAVQDLTYVAILKEYDHDVPMDRPAGYDIDKYRSCCLNPLAENREGNNPKGQKLWSAVQMLSYGRLPDGHIMLNWPIYGNDFYADYLDLTEEGRRAAFDKAKLHTLGFVYFLQQELGFTRIGIADDVFPTADGLPFFPYFREARRLAGRDTMTVAAARNPYDSDRYTRAVAVGDYPVDHHHYANPAWRELSHLGLGPIPSFSVPLGVVIPVSVEDLLVADKAVSVDWEMNGAVRLQPVLLGLGQAAGALAAIAVRTARHPSAIPAREVQSVLLDHGCYLLPFLDVKPAGPGFRDLQERGIRGEIRGTGRSVGWANETWVTLPE
;
A
#
# COMPACT_ATOMS: atom_id res chain seq x y z
N MET A 1 -24.57 -38.90 1.25
CA MET A 1 -23.37 -38.85 0.38
C MET A 1 -22.78 -37.46 0.54
N VAL A 2 -21.67 -37.31 1.26
CA VAL A 2 -20.91 -36.07 1.30
C VAL A 2 -20.23 -36.00 -0.06
N LEU A 3 -20.71 -35.12 -0.94
CA LEU A 3 -19.98 -34.79 -2.18
C LEU A 3 -18.62 -34.29 -1.73
N GLY A 4 -17.57 -35.07 -1.95
CA GLY A 4 -16.21 -34.68 -1.65
C GLY A 4 -15.92 -33.36 -2.37
N ALA A 5 -15.64 -32.30 -1.62
CA ALA A 5 -15.29 -31.00 -2.19
C ALA A 5 -14.11 -31.22 -3.15
N CYS A 6 -14.33 -30.93 -4.44
CA CYS A 6 -13.31 -31.08 -5.47
C CYS A 6 -12.15 -30.13 -5.13
N THR A 7 -10.97 -30.64 -4.92
CA THR A 7 -9.78 -29.84 -4.64
C THR A 7 -9.33 -29.16 -5.93
N GLN A 8 -9.37 -27.84 -5.99
CA GLN A 8 -8.87 -27.05 -7.11
C GLN A 8 -7.35 -26.90 -7.02
N THR A 9 -6.68 -26.90 -8.16
CA THR A 9 -5.22 -26.73 -8.22
C THR A 9 -4.87 -25.53 -9.07
N TYR A 10 -4.04 -24.66 -8.53
CA TYR A 10 -3.45 -23.49 -9.16
C TYR A 10 -1.94 -23.60 -9.16
N ASP A 11 -1.29 -22.86 -10.03
CA ASP A 11 0.16 -22.71 -10.02
C ASP A 11 0.60 -21.70 -8.95
N VAL A 12 -0.13 -20.58 -8.89
CA VAL A 12 0.08 -19.49 -7.93
C VAL A 12 -1.24 -19.14 -7.25
N VAL A 13 -1.22 -19.01 -5.93
CA VAL A 13 -2.34 -18.47 -5.15
C VAL A 13 -1.83 -17.25 -4.37
N VAL A 14 -2.54 -16.15 -4.52
CA VAL A 14 -2.32 -14.92 -3.74
C VAL A 14 -3.44 -14.83 -2.71
N ILE A 15 -3.12 -14.74 -1.43
CA ILE A 15 -4.08 -14.48 -0.37
C ILE A 15 -3.95 -13.02 0.05
N GLY A 16 -5.03 -12.26 -0.10
CA GLY A 16 -5.07 -10.82 0.06
C GLY A 16 -4.86 -10.09 -1.27
N GLY A 17 -5.88 -9.38 -1.72
CA GLY A 17 -5.83 -8.50 -2.89
C GLY A 17 -5.40 -7.07 -2.54
N GLY A 18 -4.46 -6.90 -1.59
CA GLY A 18 -3.83 -5.62 -1.31
C GLY A 18 -3.18 -5.02 -2.56
N ALA A 19 -2.58 -3.84 -2.47
CA ALA A 19 -1.92 -3.22 -3.63
C ALA A 19 -0.86 -4.15 -4.23
N GLY A 20 0.02 -4.69 -3.40
CA GLY A 20 1.04 -5.64 -3.82
C GLY A 20 0.46 -6.99 -4.25
N GLY A 21 -0.54 -7.51 -3.51
CA GLY A 21 -1.20 -8.79 -3.84
C GLY A 21 -1.90 -8.75 -5.19
N THR A 22 -2.61 -7.67 -5.50
CA THR A 22 -3.22 -7.44 -6.82
C THR A 22 -2.17 -7.44 -7.94
N ALA A 23 -1.10 -6.68 -7.77
CA ALA A 23 -0.02 -6.62 -8.75
C ALA A 23 0.68 -7.97 -8.94
N ALA A 24 0.84 -8.74 -7.86
CA ALA A 24 1.41 -10.09 -7.92
C ALA A 24 0.53 -11.05 -8.72
N ALA A 25 -0.80 -11.01 -8.50
CA ALA A 25 -1.73 -11.83 -9.25
C ALA A 25 -1.73 -11.48 -10.74
N VAL A 26 -1.77 -10.19 -11.08
CA VAL A 26 -1.71 -9.67 -12.46
C VAL A 26 -0.45 -10.17 -13.16
N GLU A 27 0.71 -9.98 -12.56
CA GLU A 27 1.98 -10.33 -13.20
C GLU A 27 2.18 -11.84 -13.30
N ALA A 28 1.79 -12.61 -12.30
CA ALA A 28 1.84 -14.07 -12.37
C ALA A 28 0.95 -14.60 -13.51
N ALA A 29 -0.27 -14.09 -13.65
CA ALA A 29 -1.17 -14.47 -14.73
C ALA A 29 -0.63 -14.11 -16.12
N ARG A 30 -0.05 -12.88 -16.26
CA ARG A 30 0.66 -12.47 -17.49
C ARG A 30 1.86 -13.36 -17.81
N GLY A 31 2.49 -13.93 -16.80
CA GLY A 31 3.54 -14.93 -16.94
C GLY A 31 3.05 -16.30 -17.45
N GLY A 32 1.74 -16.46 -17.72
CA GLY A 32 1.13 -17.65 -18.32
C GLY A 32 0.91 -18.81 -17.34
N VAL A 33 0.87 -18.54 -16.02
CA VAL A 33 0.59 -19.54 -14.99
C VAL A 33 -0.82 -19.37 -14.43
N ARG A 34 -1.49 -20.46 -14.08
CA ARG A 34 -2.84 -20.44 -13.54
C ARG A 34 -2.83 -19.80 -12.16
N THR A 35 -3.38 -18.60 -12.05
CA THR A 35 -3.31 -17.76 -10.87
C THR A 35 -4.69 -17.49 -10.28
N LEU A 36 -4.79 -17.59 -8.94
CA LEU A 36 -5.97 -17.20 -8.18
C LEU A 36 -5.56 -16.13 -7.16
N VAL A 37 -6.33 -15.04 -7.07
CA VAL A 37 -6.31 -14.14 -5.93
C VAL A 37 -7.57 -14.35 -5.08
N VAL A 38 -7.38 -14.47 -3.76
CA VAL A 38 -8.44 -14.60 -2.76
C VAL A 38 -8.46 -13.32 -1.94
N GLU A 39 -9.59 -12.62 -1.95
CA GLU A 39 -9.74 -11.32 -1.30
C GLU A 39 -10.95 -11.35 -0.35
N GLU A 40 -10.75 -10.85 0.88
CA GLU A 40 -11.78 -10.85 1.92
C GLU A 40 -12.91 -9.84 1.66
N THR A 41 -12.61 -8.76 0.98
CA THR A 41 -13.58 -7.73 0.59
C THR A 41 -14.15 -8.01 -0.81
N VAL A 42 -14.83 -7.03 -1.38
CA VAL A 42 -15.33 -7.07 -2.76
C VAL A 42 -14.52 -6.16 -3.70
N TRP A 43 -13.35 -5.68 -3.25
CA TRP A 43 -12.47 -4.79 -4.01
C TRP A 43 -11.01 -5.24 -3.95
N LEU A 44 -10.33 -5.23 -5.09
CA LEU A 44 -8.87 -5.31 -5.16
C LEU A 44 -8.23 -3.95 -4.87
N GLY A 45 -6.96 -3.95 -4.46
CA GLY A 45 -6.13 -2.76 -4.29
C GLY A 45 -5.86 -2.36 -2.83
N GLY A 46 -6.52 -3.02 -1.87
CA GLY A 46 -6.26 -2.84 -0.43
C GLY A 46 -6.28 -1.37 0.00
N VAL A 47 -5.13 -0.85 0.41
CA VAL A 47 -5.01 0.53 0.88
C VAL A 47 -5.51 1.57 -0.14
N LEU A 48 -5.28 1.36 -1.45
CA LEU A 48 -5.72 2.29 -2.51
C LEU A 48 -7.23 2.40 -2.63
N THR A 49 -7.96 1.34 -2.30
CA THR A 49 -9.38 1.17 -2.60
C THR A 49 -10.17 0.79 -1.37
N ALA A 50 -10.01 -0.43 -0.88
CA ALA A 50 -10.80 -1.03 0.21
C ALA A 50 -10.64 -0.28 1.54
N ALA A 51 -9.48 0.30 1.84
CA ALA A 51 -9.25 1.14 3.01
C ALA A 51 -9.46 2.65 2.74
N GLY A 52 -9.80 3.05 1.51
CA GLY A 52 -10.19 4.42 1.15
C GLY A 52 -9.08 5.44 0.98
N VAL A 53 -7.79 5.04 0.98
CA VAL A 53 -6.67 5.98 0.72
C VAL A 53 -6.49 6.17 -0.79
N SER A 54 -7.42 6.88 -1.38
CA SER A 54 -7.50 7.12 -2.81
C SER A 54 -6.67 8.31 -3.28
N ALA A 55 -5.47 8.40 -2.73
CA ALA A 55 -4.43 9.36 -3.07
C ALA A 55 -3.09 8.63 -3.14
N VAL A 56 -2.40 8.74 -4.26
CA VAL A 56 -1.12 8.07 -4.46
C VAL A 56 0.02 8.98 -4.05
N ASP A 57 0.79 8.55 -3.07
CA ASP A 57 1.99 9.24 -2.62
C ASP A 57 3.24 8.71 -3.31
N GLY A 58 4.02 9.61 -3.85
CA GLY A 58 5.27 9.29 -4.56
C GLY A 58 5.09 8.78 -5.99
N ASN A 59 6.20 8.55 -6.64
CA ASN A 59 6.39 7.96 -7.97
C ASN A 59 5.61 8.59 -9.13
N TYR A 60 5.02 9.77 -8.98
CA TYR A 60 4.22 10.37 -10.04
C TYR A 60 5.02 10.69 -11.32
N ARG A 61 6.36 10.72 -11.23
CA ARG A 61 7.29 10.81 -12.36
C ARG A 61 7.91 9.47 -12.76
N LEU A 62 7.87 8.48 -11.87
CA LEU A 62 8.40 7.13 -12.04
C LEU A 62 7.28 6.12 -12.36
N ARG A 63 6.33 6.53 -13.21
CA ARG A 63 5.21 5.68 -13.61
C ARG A 63 5.70 4.61 -14.57
N GLY A 64 5.69 3.36 -14.13
CA GLY A 64 6.07 2.19 -14.92
C GLY A 64 5.35 0.94 -14.45
N GLY A 65 5.32 -0.12 -15.27
CA GLY A 65 4.66 -1.37 -14.96
C GLY A 65 3.18 -1.20 -14.62
N ILE A 66 2.67 -2.02 -13.71
CA ILE A 66 1.26 -2.00 -13.28
C ILE A 66 0.88 -0.64 -12.64
N PHE A 67 1.79 0.01 -11.92
CA PHE A 67 1.51 1.35 -11.41
C PHE A 67 1.30 2.37 -12.55
N GLY A 68 2.12 2.30 -13.60
CA GLY A 68 1.94 3.14 -14.79
C GLY A 68 0.60 2.89 -15.47
N GLU A 69 0.25 1.64 -15.69
CA GLU A 69 -1.02 1.21 -16.30
C GLU A 69 -2.24 1.67 -15.48
N PHE A 70 -2.19 1.53 -14.15
CA PHE A 70 -3.23 2.01 -13.25
C PHE A 70 -3.39 3.54 -13.33
N ALA A 71 -2.28 4.28 -13.26
CA ALA A 71 -2.28 5.74 -13.34
C ALA A 71 -2.76 6.26 -14.71
N ASP A 72 -2.38 5.59 -15.81
CA ASP A 72 -2.84 5.92 -17.17
C ASP A 72 -4.35 5.65 -17.33
N SER A 73 -4.84 4.54 -16.75
CA SER A 73 -6.27 4.20 -16.75
C SER A 73 -7.11 5.21 -15.96
N LEU A 74 -6.61 5.67 -14.81
CA LEU A 74 -7.22 6.77 -14.05
C LEU A 74 -7.24 8.06 -14.87
N ALA A 75 -6.12 8.43 -15.49
CA ALA A 75 -6.04 9.62 -16.32
C ALA A 75 -7.02 9.55 -17.50
N LEU A 76 -7.15 8.39 -18.14
CA LEU A 76 -8.15 8.18 -19.20
C LEU A 76 -9.59 8.35 -18.66
N ARG A 77 -9.89 7.78 -17.49
CA ARG A 77 -11.21 7.83 -16.86
C ARG A 77 -11.64 9.24 -16.50
N TYR A 78 -10.71 10.10 -16.05
CA TYR A 78 -10.98 11.47 -15.58
C TYR A 78 -10.63 12.57 -16.60
N GLY A 79 -10.20 12.22 -17.83
CA GLY A 79 -9.92 13.18 -18.89
C GLY A 79 -8.52 13.81 -18.86
N GLY A 80 -7.57 13.15 -18.19
CA GLY A 80 -6.17 13.54 -18.18
C GLY A 80 -5.54 13.61 -16.78
N TYR A 81 -4.22 13.63 -16.73
CA TYR A 81 -3.48 13.71 -15.46
C TYR A 81 -3.76 14.97 -14.65
N GLU A 82 -4.06 16.10 -15.31
CA GLU A 82 -4.37 17.35 -14.61
C GLU A 82 -5.67 17.24 -13.79
N ALA A 83 -6.65 16.45 -14.25
CA ALA A 83 -7.87 16.20 -13.50
C ALA A 83 -7.65 15.39 -12.22
N LEU A 84 -6.57 14.60 -12.15
CA LEU A 84 -6.21 13.83 -10.96
C LEU A 84 -5.58 14.68 -9.84
N ARG A 85 -5.25 15.94 -10.11
CA ARG A 85 -4.63 16.89 -9.16
C ARG A 85 -5.69 17.77 -8.48
N SER A 86 -6.80 17.20 -8.09
CA SER A 86 -7.96 17.92 -7.58
C SER A 86 -7.81 18.40 -6.12
N GLY A 87 -7.03 17.66 -5.30
CA GLY A 87 -6.66 18.06 -3.96
C GLY A 87 -5.23 18.60 -3.90
N TRP A 88 -4.68 18.74 -2.71
CA TRP A 88 -3.28 19.16 -2.53
C TRP A 88 -2.40 18.14 -1.80
N VAL A 89 -2.97 16.98 -1.47
CA VAL A 89 -2.25 15.88 -0.78
C VAL A 89 -1.37 15.06 -1.73
N SER A 90 -1.79 14.93 -2.99
CA SER A 90 -1.11 14.10 -3.98
C SER A 90 -1.30 14.62 -5.40
N ASN A 91 -0.54 14.08 -6.35
CA ASN A 91 -0.69 14.36 -7.79
C ASN A 91 -1.65 13.38 -8.48
N ILE A 92 -2.08 12.30 -7.80
CA ILE A 92 -2.99 11.29 -8.33
C ILE A 92 -4.02 10.99 -7.25
N LEU A 93 -5.18 11.64 -7.39
CA LEU A 93 -6.35 11.41 -6.55
C LEU A 93 -7.47 10.80 -7.41
N PHE A 94 -8.30 9.96 -6.82
CA PHE A 94 -9.37 9.27 -7.53
C PHE A 94 -10.45 8.78 -6.53
N ASN A 95 -11.64 8.46 -7.02
CA ASN A 95 -12.65 7.79 -6.22
C ASN A 95 -12.21 6.32 -5.98
N PRO A 96 -12.19 5.81 -4.73
CA PRO A 96 -11.71 4.46 -4.44
C PRO A 96 -12.49 3.36 -5.17
N ARG A 97 -13.79 3.56 -5.46
CA ARG A 97 -14.58 2.63 -6.29
C ARG A 97 -14.03 2.56 -7.71
N VAL A 98 -13.70 3.71 -8.32
CA VAL A 98 -13.11 3.76 -9.66
C VAL A 98 -11.75 3.07 -9.69
N GLY A 99 -10.94 3.27 -8.63
CA GLY A 99 -9.67 2.56 -8.48
C GLY A 99 -9.87 1.04 -8.40
N ALA A 100 -10.87 0.56 -7.65
CA ALA A 100 -11.18 -0.86 -7.54
C ALA A 100 -11.62 -1.46 -8.88
N GLU A 101 -12.53 -0.78 -9.59
CA GLU A 101 -12.98 -1.19 -10.94
C GLU A 101 -11.80 -1.33 -11.92
N ILE A 102 -10.86 -0.37 -11.92
CA ILE A 102 -9.69 -0.41 -12.79
C ILE A 102 -8.78 -1.59 -12.44
N LEU A 103 -8.48 -1.81 -11.15
CA LEU A 103 -7.60 -2.90 -10.71
C LEU A 103 -8.23 -4.28 -10.98
N GLU A 104 -9.55 -4.43 -10.82
CA GLU A 104 -10.27 -5.65 -11.16
C GLU A 104 -10.22 -5.92 -12.68
N ASN A 105 -10.39 -4.88 -13.51
CA ASN A 105 -10.27 -5.00 -14.95
C ASN A 105 -8.85 -5.43 -15.36
N ILE A 106 -7.82 -4.78 -14.84
CA ILE A 106 -6.41 -5.13 -15.10
C ILE A 106 -6.14 -6.60 -14.72
N ALA A 107 -6.62 -7.05 -13.56
CA ALA A 107 -6.43 -8.42 -13.09
C ALA A 107 -7.19 -9.44 -13.95
N THR A 108 -8.42 -9.13 -14.35
CA THR A 108 -9.25 -9.99 -15.20
C THR A 108 -8.68 -10.08 -16.61
N GLU A 109 -8.26 -8.97 -17.20
CA GLU A 109 -7.62 -8.92 -18.53
C GLU A 109 -6.28 -9.67 -18.56
N ALA A 110 -5.56 -9.68 -17.44
CA ALA A 110 -4.35 -10.50 -17.28
C ALA A 110 -4.64 -12.00 -17.19
N GLY A 111 -5.89 -12.40 -16.95
CA GLY A 111 -6.32 -13.80 -16.80
C GLY A 111 -6.21 -14.35 -15.37
N ALA A 112 -6.11 -13.51 -14.36
CA ALA A 112 -6.17 -13.92 -12.97
C ALA A 112 -7.62 -14.30 -12.59
N GLU A 113 -7.80 -15.46 -11.94
CA GLU A 113 -9.05 -15.79 -11.28
C GLU A 113 -9.17 -15.00 -9.99
N ILE A 114 -10.33 -14.39 -9.71
CA ILE A 114 -10.58 -13.59 -8.51
C ILE A 114 -11.68 -14.25 -7.69
N ARG A 115 -11.46 -14.34 -6.38
CA ARG A 115 -12.45 -14.82 -5.43
C ARG A 115 -12.62 -13.80 -4.31
N PHE A 116 -13.67 -13.03 -4.39
CA PHE A 116 -14.05 -12.03 -3.40
C PHE A 116 -14.83 -12.62 -2.22
N GLY A 117 -14.92 -11.87 -1.12
CA GLY A 117 -15.68 -12.21 0.08
C GLY A 117 -15.19 -13.48 0.76
N THR A 118 -13.92 -13.83 0.59
CA THR A 118 -13.37 -15.12 0.98
C THR A 118 -12.01 -14.95 1.63
N THR A 119 -11.76 -15.70 2.71
CA THR A 119 -10.49 -15.72 3.44
C THR A 119 -9.91 -17.13 3.49
N ALA A 120 -8.61 -17.24 3.77
CA ALA A 120 -7.98 -18.52 4.08
C ALA A 120 -8.18 -18.83 5.57
N THR A 121 -8.78 -19.99 5.86
CA THR A 121 -9.05 -20.44 7.25
C THR A 121 -8.03 -21.45 7.76
N ALA A 122 -7.30 -22.10 6.86
CA ALA A 122 -6.18 -22.98 7.22
C ALA A 122 -5.21 -23.06 6.03
N ILE A 123 -3.92 -23.02 6.32
CA ILE A 123 -2.84 -23.12 5.35
C ILE A 123 -1.83 -24.14 5.88
N GLU A 124 -1.51 -25.13 5.05
CA GLU A 124 -0.56 -26.18 5.38
C GLU A 124 0.53 -26.26 4.31
N HIS A 125 1.78 -26.34 4.73
CA HIS A 125 2.92 -26.62 3.86
C HIS A 125 3.35 -28.09 4.00
N ARG A 126 3.54 -28.78 2.89
CA ARG A 126 3.93 -30.20 2.85
C ARG A 126 5.10 -30.40 1.90
N ASP A 127 5.96 -31.36 2.25
CA ASP A 127 7.02 -31.78 1.34
C ASP A 127 6.42 -32.52 0.13
N SER A 128 6.13 -31.78 -0.92
CA SER A 128 5.55 -32.29 -2.17
C SER A 128 5.76 -31.31 -3.31
N ARG A 129 5.59 -31.79 -4.57
CA ARG A 129 5.68 -30.93 -5.75
C ARG A 129 4.67 -29.77 -5.76
N ILE A 130 3.55 -29.92 -5.07
CA ILE A 130 2.52 -28.88 -4.87
C ILE A 130 2.37 -28.74 -3.37
N PRO A 131 3.24 -27.91 -2.73
CA PRO A 131 3.43 -27.97 -1.28
C PRO A 131 2.30 -27.34 -0.47
N TRP A 132 1.57 -26.38 -1.03
CA TRP A 132 0.58 -25.64 -0.28
C TRP A 132 -0.80 -26.27 -0.39
N GLN A 133 -1.47 -26.45 0.74
CA GLN A 133 -2.88 -26.81 0.84
C GLN A 133 -3.60 -25.74 1.66
N ILE A 134 -4.65 -25.18 1.07
CA ILE A 134 -5.37 -24.03 1.61
C ILE A 134 -6.85 -24.40 1.73
N ARG A 135 -7.45 -24.11 2.88
CA ARG A 135 -8.89 -24.15 3.07
C ARG A 135 -9.42 -22.73 3.12
N LEU A 136 -10.43 -22.45 2.35
CA LEU A 136 -11.10 -21.16 2.32
C LEU A 136 -12.33 -21.15 3.24
N SER A 137 -12.82 -19.96 3.58
CA SER A 137 -13.98 -19.72 4.44
C SER A 137 -15.30 -20.26 3.85
N ASP A 138 -15.39 -20.38 2.52
CA ASP A 138 -16.51 -21.00 1.80
C ASP A 138 -16.45 -22.54 1.77
N GLY A 139 -15.47 -23.16 2.44
CA GLY A 139 -15.24 -24.58 2.49
C GLY A 139 -14.43 -25.16 1.33
N THR A 140 -14.10 -24.36 0.31
CA THR A 140 -13.27 -24.79 -0.82
C THR A 140 -11.88 -25.21 -0.37
N ARG A 141 -11.31 -26.23 -1.00
CA ARG A 141 -9.93 -26.68 -0.80
C ARG A 141 -9.12 -26.39 -2.05
N ILE A 142 -7.97 -25.75 -1.86
CA ILE A 142 -7.06 -25.33 -2.93
C ILE A 142 -5.69 -25.95 -2.68
N ARG A 143 -4.99 -26.29 -3.77
CA ARG A 143 -3.57 -26.63 -3.75
C ARG A 143 -2.82 -25.70 -4.69
N THR A 144 -1.64 -25.28 -4.28
CA THR A 144 -0.80 -24.43 -5.12
C THR A 144 0.68 -24.75 -4.96
N ARG A 145 1.46 -24.45 -5.99
CA ARG A 145 2.91 -24.56 -5.94
C ARG A 145 3.54 -23.38 -5.23
N ILE A 146 3.13 -22.17 -5.58
CA ILE A 146 3.63 -20.93 -4.97
C ILE A 146 2.49 -20.25 -4.24
N LEU A 147 2.73 -19.89 -2.99
CA LEU A 147 1.83 -19.04 -2.19
C LEU A 147 2.42 -17.64 -2.10
N ILE A 148 1.58 -16.63 -2.30
CA ILE A 148 1.96 -15.21 -2.11
C ILE A 148 1.08 -14.62 -1.02
N ASP A 149 1.71 -14.05 0.01
CA ASP A 149 1.03 -13.24 1.01
C ASP A 149 0.89 -11.80 0.48
N GLY A 150 -0.32 -11.44 0.10
CA GLY A 150 -0.73 -10.09 -0.31
C GLY A 150 -1.62 -9.42 0.74
N THR A 151 -1.67 -9.95 1.97
CA THR A 151 -2.45 -9.35 3.06
C THR A 151 -1.80 -8.07 3.58
N GLU A 152 -2.62 -7.15 4.06
CA GLU A 152 -2.17 -5.84 4.56
C GLU A 152 -1.17 -5.94 5.73
N LEU A 153 -1.25 -7.00 6.54
CA LEU A 153 -0.51 -7.15 7.80
C LEU A 153 0.50 -8.31 7.81
N GLY A 154 0.61 -9.09 6.72
CA GLY A 154 1.47 -10.27 6.65
C GLY A 154 0.93 -11.45 7.45
N ASP A 155 -0.39 -11.55 7.58
CA ASP A 155 -1.04 -12.57 8.42
C ASP A 155 -0.85 -13.99 7.87
N VAL A 156 -0.80 -14.17 6.54
CA VAL A 156 -0.56 -15.47 5.91
C VAL A 156 0.84 -15.98 6.23
N ALA A 157 1.86 -15.18 5.97
CA ALA A 157 3.24 -15.56 6.22
C ALA A 157 3.50 -15.85 7.72
N CYS A 158 2.92 -15.04 8.62
CA CYS A 158 2.96 -15.27 10.04
C CYS A 158 2.29 -16.61 10.40
N SER A 159 1.13 -16.92 9.83
CA SER A 159 0.37 -18.15 10.14
C SER A 159 1.11 -19.44 9.76
N VAL A 160 2.00 -19.38 8.78
CA VAL A 160 2.82 -20.51 8.33
C VAL A 160 4.23 -20.53 8.95
N GLY A 161 4.50 -19.66 9.94
CA GLY A 161 5.74 -19.62 10.70
C GLY A 161 6.91 -18.95 9.99
N ALA A 162 6.65 -18.05 9.05
CA ALA A 162 7.71 -17.25 8.45
C ALA A 162 8.36 -16.36 9.52
N ALA A 163 9.71 -16.34 9.54
CA ALA A 163 10.46 -15.54 10.48
C ALA A 163 10.25 -14.03 10.25
N SER A 164 10.04 -13.31 11.35
CA SER A 164 9.97 -11.84 11.34
C SER A 164 11.33 -11.24 11.69
N LEU A 165 11.55 -9.99 11.28
CA LEU A 165 12.64 -9.20 11.82
C LEU A 165 12.40 -8.97 13.30
N ASP A 166 13.45 -9.13 14.11
CA ASP A 166 13.41 -8.85 15.54
C ASP A 166 13.50 -7.33 15.77
N ASP A 167 12.34 -6.67 15.66
CA ASP A 167 12.24 -5.22 15.71
C ASP A 167 10.91 -4.82 16.36
N SER A 168 10.83 -5.01 17.69
CA SER A 168 9.66 -4.67 18.51
C SER A 168 9.56 -3.17 18.77
N ARG A 169 9.28 -2.37 17.74
CA ARG A 169 9.10 -0.93 17.88
C ARG A 169 7.63 -0.54 17.80
N ALA A 170 7.34 0.68 18.21
CA ALA A 170 5.98 1.22 18.22
C ALA A 170 5.32 1.17 16.83
N VAL A 171 4.09 0.67 16.79
CA VAL A 171 3.26 0.65 15.60
C VAL A 171 2.84 2.08 15.23
N GLN A 172 2.83 2.40 13.94
CA GLN A 172 2.32 3.68 13.46
C GLN A 172 0.81 3.79 13.67
N ASP A 173 0.33 5.03 13.85
CA ASP A 173 -1.09 5.32 13.94
C ASP A 173 -1.82 4.79 12.70
N LEU A 174 -2.97 4.16 12.89
CA LEU A 174 -3.88 3.80 11.81
C LEU A 174 -4.89 4.92 11.55
N THR A 175 -5.54 4.90 10.40
CA THR A 175 -6.64 5.82 10.11
C THR A 175 -7.85 5.06 9.56
N TYR A 176 -8.99 5.17 10.22
CA TYR A 176 -10.23 4.78 9.56
C TYR A 176 -10.62 5.93 8.63
N VAL A 177 -10.29 5.80 7.34
CA VAL A 177 -10.56 6.84 6.34
C VAL A 177 -12.07 7.00 6.17
N ALA A 178 -12.54 8.18 5.81
CA ALA A 178 -13.90 8.39 5.36
C ALA A 178 -13.90 9.14 4.02
N ILE A 179 -14.79 8.74 3.12
CA ILE A 179 -15.09 9.54 1.94
C ILE A 179 -16.34 10.36 2.24
N LEU A 180 -16.18 11.67 2.14
CA LEU A 180 -17.27 12.62 2.39
C LEU A 180 -17.83 13.17 1.09
N LYS A 181 -19.09 13.59 1.17
CA LYS A 181 -19.82 14.22 0.08
C LYS A 181 -20.49 15.50 0.59
N GLU A 182 -20.54 16.51 -0.25
CA GLU A 182 -21.35 17.71 0.00
C GLU A 182 -22.75 17.49 -0.58
N TYR A 183 -23.77 17.51 0.30
CA TYR A 183 -25.17 17.34 -0.05
C TYR A 183 -25.80 18.71 -0.34
N ASP A 184 -26.93 18.74 -1.03
CA ASP A 184 -27.73 19.93 -1.32
C ASP A 184 -28.59 20.40 -0.13
N HIS A 185 -28.64 19.58 0.94
CA HIS A 185 -29.36 19.80 2.18
C HIS A 185 -28.50 19.46 3.39
N ASP A 186 -28.93 19.86 4.58
CA ASP A 186 -28.29 19.46 5.82
C ASP A 186 -28.44 17.95 6.06
N VAL A 187 -27.34 17.31 6.44
CA VAL A 187 -27.26 15.85 6.70
C VAL A 187 -26.81 15.63 8.14
N PRO A 188 -27.66 15.90 9.14
CA PRO A 188 -27.30 15.78 10.54
C PRO A 188 -26.98 14.31 10.86
N MET A 189 -25.87 14.11 11.60
CA MET A 189 -25.56 12.81 12.14
C MET A 189 -25.74 12.79 13.66
N ASP A 190 -26.08 11.64 14.19
CA ASP A 190 -26.17 11.42 15.63
C ASP A 190 -24.80 11.54 16.28
N ARG A 191 -24.77 12.04 17.53
CA ARG A 191 -23.52 12.13 18.29
C ARG A 191 -22.94 10.75 18.53
N PRO A 192 -21.71 10.46 18.00
CA PRO A 192 -21.10 9.15 18.19
C PRO A 192 -20.81 8.84 19.66
N ALA A 193 -20.89 7.56 20.01
CA ALA A 193 -20.58 7.11 21.36
C ALA A 193 -19.14 7.48 21.74
N GLY A 194 -18.94 8.05 22.91
CA GLY A 194 -17.62 8.47 23.39
C GLY A 194 -17.06 9.71 22.68
N TYR A 195 -17.88 10.48 21.96
CA TYR A 195 -17.46 11.75 21.37
C TYR A 195 -16.91 12.70 22.43
N ASP A 196 -15.71 13.21 22.16
CA ASP A 196 -15.00 14.17 22.97
C ASP A 196 -14.43 15.27 22.06
N ILE A 197 -14.96 16.49 22.21
CA ILE A 197 -14.60 17.66 21.41
C ILE A 197 -13.11 18.00 21.52
N ASP A 198 -12.48 17.73 22.67
CA ASP A 198 -11.09 18.08 22.92
C ASP A 198 -10.11 17.34 22.01
N LYS A 199 -10.53 16.20 21.49
CA LYS A 199 -9.72 15.42 20.53
C LYS A 199 -9.54 16.13 19.19
N TYR A 200 -10.46 17.03 18.82
CA TYR A 200 -10.53 17.61 17.47
C TYR A 200 -10.32 19.13 17.44
N ARG A 201 -10.33 19.82 18.59
CA ARG A 201 -10.23 21.31 18.67
C ARG A 201 -9.10 21.90 17.85
N SER A 202 -7.95 21.24 17.82
CA SER A 202 -6.73 21.72 17.19
C SER A 202 -6.47 21.09 15.82
N CYS A 203 -7.51 20.55 15.15
CA CYS A 203 -7.36 19.97 13.82
C CYS A 203 -7.09 21.02 12.73
N CYS A 204 -7.57 22.24 12.90
CA CYS A 204 -7.46 23.34 11.95
C CYS A 204 -7.64 24.69 12.65
N LEU A 205 -7.41 25.79 11.95
CA LEU A 205 -7.74 27.15 12.45
C LEU A 205 -9.26 27.30 12.54
N ASN A 206 -9.77 27.42 13.75
CA ASN A 206 -11.18 27.59 14.07
C ASN A 206 -11.33 28.29 15.44
N PRO A 207 -12.53 28.75 15.83
CA PRO A 207 -12.73 29.47 17.09
C PRO A 207 -12.39 28.68 18.36
N LEU A 208 -12.38 27.34 18.27
CA LEU A 208 -12.12 26.41 19.38
C LEU A 208 -10.64 25.98 19.45
N ALA A 209 -9.82 26.28 18.41
CA ALA A 209 -8.42 25.91 18.39
C ALA A 209 -7.65 26.57 19.52
N GLU A 210 -6.78 25.82 20.21
CA GLU A 210 -5.95 26.31 21.30
C GLU A 210 -4.97 27.40 20.84
N ASN A 211 -4.41 27.24 19.62
CA ASN A 211 -3.53 28.20 18.97
C ASN A 211 -4.17 28.72 17.69
N ARG A 212 -4.91 29.82 17.76
CA ARG A 212 -5.65 30.37 16.61
C ARG A 212 -4.76 30.87 15.46
N GLU A 213 -3.51 31.20 15.76
CA GLU A 213 -2.55 31.79 14.81
C GLU A 213 -1.23 30.99 14.85
N GLY A 214 -1.13 29.83 14.23
CA GLY A 214 0.14 29.13 14.24
C GLY A 214 0.07 27.62 14.23
N ASN A 215 0.83 26.99 15.11
CA ASN A 215 0.91 25.55 15.22
C ASN A 215 0.01 25.01 16.33
N ASN A 216 -0.44 23.75 16.20
CA ASN A 216 -1.11 23.05 17.28
C ASN A 216 -0.12 22.73 18.44
N PRO A 217 -0.60 22.18 19.58
CA PRO A 217 0.28 21.83 20.70
C PRO A 217 1.41 20.84 20.38
N LYS A 218 1.32 20.13 19.24
CA LYS A 218 2.36 19.20 18.75
C LYS A 218 3.29 19.86 17.72
N GLY A 219 3.20 21.17 17.52
CA GLY A 219 4.07 21.92 16.62
C GLY A 219 3.73 21.84 15.13
N GLN A 220 2.59 21.20 14.78
CA GLN A 220 2.14 21.11 13.39
C GLN A 220 1.40 22.39 12.99
N LYS A 221 1.65 22.86 11.76
CA LYS A 221 0.99 24.05 11.22
C LYS A 221 -0.52 23.83 11.08
N LEU A 222 -1.31 24.76 11.58
CA LEU A 222 -2.76 24.76 11.41
C LEU A 222 -3.14 25.39 10.07
N TRP A 223 -4.06 24.76 9.38
CA TRP A 223 -4.69 25.21 8.15
C TRP A 223 -6.10 25.71 8.45
N SER A 224 -6.70 26.52 7.59
CA SER A 224 -8.12 26.84 7.72
C SER A 224 -8.97 25.57 7.54
N ALA A 225 -10.17 25.54 8.10
CA ALA A 225 -11.08 24.39 7.94
C ALA A 225 -11.37 24.08 6.47
N VAL A 226 -11.50 25.12 5.63
CA VAL A 226 -11.71 24.95 4.18
C VAL A 226 -10.48 24.31 3.50
N GLN A 227 -9.27 24.74 3.86
CA GLN A 227 -8.05 24.11 3.33
C GLN A 227 -7.94 22.65 3.78
N MET A 228 -8.23 22.36 5.06
CA MET A 228 -8.25 20.98 5.56
C MET A 228 -9.21 20.10 4.77
N LEU A 229 -10.44 20.57 4.50
CA LEU A 229 -11.41 19.83 3.70
C LEU A 229 -11.01 19.71 2.23
N SER A 230 -10.27 20.68 1.69
CA SER A 230 -9.76 20.59 0.32
C SER A 230 -8.53 19.68 0.17
N TYR A 231 -7.93 19.23 1.27
CA TYR A 231 -6.73 18.40 1.30
C TYR A 231 -6.88 17.14 0.45
N GLY A 232 -7.92 16.36 0.68
CA GLY A 232 -8.21 15.12 -0.03
C GLY A 232 -9.36 15.24 -1.04
N ARG A 233 -9.57 16.40 -1.68
CA ARG A 233 -10.64 16.55 -2.67
C ARG A 233 -10.37 15.67 -3.88
N LEU A 234 -11.34 14.83 -4.23
CA LEU A 234 -11.27 13.89 -5.34
C LEU A 234 -11.80 14.54 -6.63
N PRO A 235 -11.44 14.00 -7.82
CA PRO A 235 -11.84 14.58 -9.11
C PRO A 235 -13.34 14.67 -9.35
N ASP A 236 -14.11 13.81 -8.70
CA ASP A 236 -15.58 13.77 -8.78
C ASP A 236 -16.30 14.63 -7.72
N GLY A 237 -15.52 15.39 -6.93
CA GLY A 237 -16.04 16.31 -5.92
C GLY A 237 -16.18 15.73 -4.52
N HIS A 238 -16.02 14.41 -4.34
CA HIS A 238 -15.90 13.81 -3.00
C HIS A 238 -14.66 14.32 -2.26
N ILE A 239 -14.58 14.04 -0.96
CA ILE A 239 -13.46 14.44 -0.10
C ILE A 239 -12.97 13.20 0.65
N MET A 240 -11.73 12.79 0.41
CA MET A 240 -11.05 11.78 1.24
C MET A 240 -10.62 12.42 2.56
N LEU A 241 -11.22 11.98 3.66
CA LEU A 241 -10.86 12.43 5.00
C LEU A 241 -9.81 11.51 5.58
N ASN A 242 -8.55 11.92 5.46
CA ASN A 242 -7.35 11.30 6.03
C ASN A 242 -6.49 12.42 6.61
N TRP A 243 -6.84 12.91 7.81
CA TRP A 243 -6.23 14.09 8.40
C TRP A 243 -5.53 13.79 9.73
N PRO A 244 -4.17 13.79 9.76
CA PRO A 244 -3.39 13.37 10.93
C PRO A 244 -3.34 14.44 12.05
N ILE A 245 -3.65 15.71 11.74
CA ILE A 245 -3.52 16.83 12.68
C ILE A 245 -4.75 16.90 13.60
N TYR A 246 -4.76 16.18 14.72
CA TYR A 246 -5.92 16.08 15.62
C TYR A 246 -7.23 15.78 14.84
N GLY A 247 -7.13 14.92 13.85
CA GLY A 247 -8.23 14.49 13.01
C GLY A 247 -8.59 13.03 13.29
N ASN A 248 -8.49 12.19 12.25
CA ASN A 248 -8.92 10.80 12.32
C ASN A 248 -7.78 9.76 12.43
N ASP A 249 -6.52 10.17 12.62
CA ASP A 249 -5.46 9.23 13.03
C ASP A 249 -5.77 8.69 14.44
N PHE A 250 -5.61 7.38 14.59
CA PHE A 250 -5.94 6.63 15.81
C PHE A 250 -4.82 5.66 16.17
N TYR A 251 -4.40 5.66 17.42
CA TYR A 251 -3.41 4.70 17.89
C TYR A 251 -4.05 3.42 18.43
N ALA A 252 -3.59 2.30 17.93
CA ALA A 252 -3.80 0.98 18.50
C ALA A 252 -2.61 0.09 18.16
N ASP A 253 -2.15 -0.71 19.08
CA ASP A 253 -1.13 -1.74 18.84
C ASP A 253 -1.82 -2.99 18.27
N TYR A 254 -2.18 -2.92 16.97
CA TYR A 254 -3.05 -3.90 16.32
C TYR A 254 -2.32 -5.16 15.82
N LEU A 255 -0.99 -5.14 15.74
CA LEU A 255 -0.24 -6.29 15.20
C LEU A 255 -0.29 -7.50 16.12
N ASP A 256 -0.22 -7.28 17.44
CA ASP A 256 -0.18 -8.34 18.46
C ASP A 256 -1.57 -8.70 19.03
N LEU A 257 -2.62 -8.03 18.55
CA LEU A 257 -3.98 -8.32 18.97
C LEU A 257 -4.51 -9.60 18.32
N THR A 258 -5.38 -10.31 19.05
CA THR A 258 -6.24 -11.35 18.48
C THR A 258 -7.19 -10.74 17.44
N GLU A 259 -7.78 -11.57 16.60
CA GLU A 259 -8.79 -11.11 15.61
C GLU A 259 -9.93 -10.32 16.27
N GLU A 260 -10.45 -10.79 17.42
CA GLU A 260 -11.47 -10.10 18.20
C GLU A 260 -10.95 -8.75 18.74
N GLY A 261 -9.72 -8.74 19.26
CA GLY A 261 -9.06 -7.51 19.74
C GLY A 261 -8.85 -6.49 18.64
N ARG A 262 -8.42 -6.92 17.45
CA ARG A 262 -8.31 -6.05 16.26
C ARG A 262 -9.66 -5.47 15.88
N ARG A 263 -10.71 -6.29 15.80
CA ARG A 263 -12.06 -5.82 15.47
C ARG A 263 -12.52 -4.75 16.44
N ALA A 264 -12.36 -4.98 17.74
CA ALA A 264 -12.69 -3.99 18.76
C ALA A 264 -11.88 -2.69 18.66
N ALA A 265 -10.60 -2.76 18.27
CA ALA A 265 -9.76 -1.60 18.03
C ALA A 265 -10.22 -0.83 16.79
N PHE A 266 -10.60 -1.52 15.71
CA PHE A 266 -11.09 -0.92 14.47
C PHE A 266 -12.45 -0.25 14.66
N ASP A 267 -13.35 -0.82 15.45
CA ASP A 267 -14.62 -0.20 15.83
C ASP A 267 -14.39 1.12 16.59
N LYS A 268 -13.41 1.17 17.49
CA LYS A 268 -13.03 2.41 18.17
C LYS A 268 -12.44 3.45 17.21
N ALA A 269 -11.59 3.03 16.27
CA ALA A 269 -11.06 3.91 15.24
C ALA A 269 -12.15 4.46 14.32
N LYS A 270 -13.13 3.62 13.96
CA LYS A 270 -14.32 4.01 13.21
C LYS A 270 -15.13 5.08 13.97
N LEU A 271 -15.42 4.85 15.27
CA LEU A 271 -16.10 5.83 16.10
C LEU A 271 -15.29 7.13 16.25
N HIS A 272 -13.97 7.05 16.28
CA HIS A 272 -13.12 8.24 16.29
C HIS A 272 -13.26 9.05 15.00
N THR A 273 -13.24 8.41 13.83
CA THR A 273 -13.48 9.10 12.55
C THR A 273 -14.90 9.69 12.47
N LEU A 274 -15.92 8.96 12.89
CA LEU A 274 -17.29 9.48 12.96
C LEU A 274 -17.39 10.68 13.90
N GLY A 275 -16.67 10.64 15.04
CA GLY A 275 -16.57 11.79 15.95
C GLY A 275 -15.93 13.02 15.27
N PHE A 276 -14.94 12.82 14.40
CA PHE A 276 -14.35 13.91 13.63
C PHE A 276 -15.35 14.49 12.61
N VAL A 277 -16.11 13.65 11.90
CA VAL A 277 -17.16 14.12 10.99
C VAL A 277 -18.25 14.89 11.76
N TYR A 278 -18.66 14.38 12.92
CA TYR A 278 -19.60 15.08 13.81
C TYR A 278 -19.05 16.46 14.24
N PHE A 279 -17.77 16.54 14.60
CA PHE A 279 -17.11 17.82 14.93
C PHE A 279 -17.16 18.80 13.76
N LEU A 280 -16.89 18.35 12.53
CA LEU A 280 -16.98 19.19 11.33
C LEU A 280 -18.40 19.76 11.15
N GLN A 281 -19.42 18.95 11.36
CA GLN A 281 -20.82 19.37 11.22
C GLN A 281 -21.26 20.30 12.33
N GLN A 282 -21.09 19.89 13.58
CA GLN A 282 -21.73 20.54 14.73
C GLN A 282 -20.94 21.73 15.27
N GLU A 283 -19.60 21.64 15.25
CA GLU A 283 -18.76 22.67 15.85
C GLU A 283 -18.21 23.65 14.80
N LEU A 284 -17.96 23.17 13.57
CA LEU A 284 -17.45 24.01 12.48
C LEU A 284 -18.52 24.46 11.48
N GLY A 285 -19.75 23.96 11.61
CA GLY A 285 -20.90 24.38 10.81
C GLY A 285 -20.97 23.82 9.38
N PHE A 286 -20.25 22.76 9.08
CA PHE A 286 -20.32 22.09 7.76
C PHE A 286 -21.50 21.11 7.70
N THR A 287 -22.71 21.58 7.99
CA THR A 287 -23.92 20.76 8.15
C THR A 287 -24.32 19.95 6.91
N ARG A 288 -23.84 20.36 5.73
CA ARG A 288 -24.11 19.68 4.47
C ARG A 288 -23.02 18.68 4.05
N ILE A 289 -21.93 18.54 4.82
CA ILE A 289 -20.89 17.54 4.57
C ILE A 289 -21.19 16.31 5.43
N GLY A 290 -21.31 15.14 4.81
CA GLY A 290 -21.54 13.87 5.46
C GLY A 290 -20.78 12.72 4.81
N ILE A 291 -20.89 11.53 5.39
CA ILE A 291 -20.35 10.31 4.78
C ILE A 291 -21.01 10.11 3.40
N ALA A 292 -20.21 9.82 2.39
CA ALA A 292 -20.72 9.54 1.05
C ALA A 292 -21.50 8.21 1.04
N ASP A 293 -22.72 8.24 0.50
CA ASP A 293 -23.64 7.10 0.43
C ASP A 293 -23.52 6.32 -0.90
N ASP A 294 -22.65 6.79 -1.79
CA ASP A 294 -22.52 6.31 -3.18
C ASP A 294 -21.10 5.78 -3.50
N VAL A 295 -20.21 5.64 -2.52
CA VAL A 295 -18.84 5.18 -2.71
C VAL A 295 -18.67 3.74 -2.23
N PHE A 296 -18.72 3.49 -0.92
CA PHE A 296 -18.55 2.14 -0.36
C PHE A 296 -19.85 1.37 -0.29
N PRO A 297 -19.87 0.07 -0.68
CA PRO A 297 -21.06 -0.78 -0.59
C PRO A 297 -21.24 -1.37 0.82
N THR A 298 -20.84 -0.64 1.85
CA THR A 298 -21.02 -0.98 3.27
C THR A 298 -22.25 -0.33 3.84
N ALA A 299 -22.81 -0.90 4.89
CA ALA A 299 -24.07 -0.38 5.47
C ALA A 299 -23.93 1.03 6.06
N ASP A 300 -22.73 1.44 6.43
CA ASP A 300 -22.40 2.74 7.02
C ASP A 300 -21.66 3.69 6.06
N GLY A 301 -21.45 3.30 4.81
CA GLY A 301 -20.73 4.09 3.79
C GLY A 301 -19.23 4.25 4.06
N LEU A 302 -18.69 3.56 5.07
CA LEU A 302 -17.26 3.63 5.42
C LEU A 302 -16.46 2.51 4.73
N PRO A 303 -15.12 2.66 4.61
CA PRO A 303 -14.22 1.64 4.09
C PRO A 303 -14.37 0.27 4.77
N PHE A 304 -13.95 -0.79 4.12
CA PHE A 304 -14.05 -2.15 4.66
C PHE A 304 -13.17 -2.37 5.89
N PHE A 305 -12.00 -1.71 5.94
CA PHE A 305 -11.05 -1.76 7.04
C PHE A 305 -10.23 -0.46 7.12
N PRO A 306 -9.55 -0.19 8.25
CA PRO A 306 -8.75 1.03 8.37
C PRO A 306 -7.46 0.97 7.53
N TYR A 307 -6.92 2.12 7.21
CA TYR A 307 -5.59 2.27 6.64
C TYR A 307 -4.52 1.91 7.66
N PHE A 308 -3.77 0.84 7.38
CA PHE A 308 -2.61 0.43 8.13
C PHE A 308 -1.33 0.99 7.53
N ARG A 309 -0.50 1.65 8.35
CA ARG A 309 0.82 2.13 7.96
C ARG A 309 1.94 1.19 8.36
N GLU A 310 1.64 0.20 9.19
CA GLU A 310 2.58 -0.79 9.69
C GLU A 310 2.06 -2.20 9.43
N ALA A 311 3.00 -3.14 9.20
CA ALA A 311 2.73 -4.56 9.09
C ALA A 311 3.81 -5.35 9.83
N ARG A 312 3.65 -6.64 10.00
CA ARG A 312 4.75 -7.51 10.39
C ARG A 312 5.81 -7.50 9.30
N ARG A 313 7.03 -7.14 9.65
CA ARG A 313 8.15 -7.14 8.71
C ARG A 313 8.82 -8.48 8.74
N LEU A 314 8.81 -9.20 7.62
CA LEU A 314 9.40 -10.53 7.53
C LEU A 314 10.91 -10.47 7.33
N ALA A 315 11.61 -11.49 7.80
CA ALA A 315 13.02 -11.68 7.50
C ALA A 315 13.15 -12.22 6.06
N GLY A 316 13.56 -11.35 5.15
CA GLY A 316 13.79 -11.66 3.74
C GLY A 316 15.26 -11.94 3.43
N ARG A 317 15.53 -12.40 2.22
CA ARG A 317 16.91 -12.64 1.74
C ARG A 317 17.74 -11.36 1.57
N ASP A 318 17.08 -10.24 1.34
CA ASP A 318 17.61 -8.89 1.49
C ASP A 318 16.71 -8.14 2.49
N THR A 319 17.28 -7.17 3.20
CA THR A 319 16.52 -6.20 4.00
C THR A 319 16.83 -4.80 3.47
N MET A 320 15.80 -4.04 3.10
CA MET A 320 15.96 -2.65 2.70
C MET A 320 16.03 -1.76 3.94
N THR A 321 17.02 -0.86 4.00
CA THR A 321 17.25 0.04 5.12
C THR A 321 17.36 1.49 4.66
N VAL A 322 17.13 2.45 5.56
CA VAL A 322 17.35 3.88 5.27
C VAL A 322 18.82 4.15 4.90
N ALA A 323 19.76 3.47 5.52
CA ALA A 323 21.18 3.58 5.17
C ALA A 323 21.45 3.15 3.73
N ALA A 324 20.84 2.05 3.27
CA ALA A 324 20.94 1.57 1.89
C ALA A 324 20.26 2.53 0.89
N ALA A 325 19.15 3.17 1.29
CA ALA A 325 18.50 4.18 0.46
C ALA A 325 19.36 5.43 0.28
N ARG A 326 20.03 5.88 1.33
CA ARG A 326 20.94 7.04 1.29
C ARG A 326 22.21 6.78 0.50
N ASN A 327 22.73 5.56 0.56
CA ASN A 327 23.99 5.16 -0.05
C ASN A 327 23.79 3.93 -0.95
N PRO A 328 23.09 4.07 -2.09
CA PRO A 328 22.64 2.93 -2.89
C PRO A 328 23.80 2.11 -3.50
N TYR A 329 24.98 2.69 -3.61
CA TYR A 329 26.16 2.07 -4.22
C TYR A 329 27.20 1.55 -3.22
N ASP A 330 26.94 1.62 -1.91
CA ASP A 330 27.82 1.05 -0.87
C ASP A 330 27.74 -0.49 -0.80
N SER A 331 26.79 -1.07 -1.50
CA SER A 331 26.62 -2.52 -1.62
C SER A 331 26.13 -2.89 -3.02
N ASP A 332 26.06 -4.19 -3.31
CA ASP A 332 25.56 -4.72 -4.58
C ASP A 332 24.01 -4.84 -4.63
N ARG A 333 23.27 -4.32 -3.64
CA ARG A 333 21.81 -4.44 -3.59
C ARG A 333 21.11 -3.86 -4.82
N TYR A 334 21.61 -2.74 -5.36
CA TYR A 334 21.07 -2.11 -6.56
C TYR A 334 21.12 -3.04 -7.79
N THR A 335 22.06 -3.99 -7.83
CA THR A 335 22.14 -4.97 -8.93
C THR A 335 21.00 -5.97 -8.93
N ARG A 336 20.26 -6.06 -7.80
CA ARG A 336 19.09 -6.91 -7.62
C ARG A 336 17.78 -6.11 -7.49
N ALA A 337 17.82 -4.82 -7.85
CA ALA A 337 16.67 -3.92 -7.76
C ALA A 337 15.51 -4.39 -8.64
N VAL A 338 14.28 -4.29 -8.12
CA VAL A 338 13.04 -4.71 -8.81
C VAL A 338 11.88 -3.71 -8.66
N ALA A 339 12.02 -2.73 -7.78
CA ALA A 339 11.04 -1.66 -7.59
C ALA A 339 11.76 -0.37 -7.20
N VAL A 340 11.08 0.76 -7.35
CA VAL A 340 11.60 2.10 -7.03
C VAL A 340 10.63 2.89 -6.17
N GLY A 341 11.17 3.82 -5.37
CA GLY A 341 10.40 4.81 -4.63
C GLY A 341 11.10 6.17 -4.65
N ASP A 342 10.34 7.25 -4.53
CA ASP A 342 10.87 8.61 -4.51
C ASP A 342 10.35 9.45 -3.32
N TYR A 343 9.62 8.82 -2.40
CA TYR A 343 9.03 9.49 -1.26
C TYR A 343 9.96 9.48 -0.05
N PRO A 344 9.95 10.51 0.81
CA PRO A 344 10.74 10.52 2.04
C PRO A 344 10.24 9.47 3.03
N VAL A 345 11.03 9.20 4.06
CA VAL A 345 10.56 8.42 5.21
C VAL A 345 9.46 9.20 5.92
N ASP A 346 8.28 8.63 5.98
CA ASP A 346 7.09 9.23 6.57
C ASP A 346 6.48 8.31 7.63
N HIS A 347 6.53 8.74 8.90
CA HIS A 347 6.00 8.03 10.04
C HIS A 347 4.90 8.84 10.74
N HIS A 348 3.82 8.15 11.09
CA HIS A 348 2.68 8.70 11.80
C HIS A 348 2.61 8.14 13.22
N HIS A 349 2.90 8.99 14.22
CA HIS A 349 2.88 8.62 15.64
C HIS A 349 2.19 9.66 16.51
N TYR A 350 1.47 10.63 15.92
CA TYR A 350 0.91 11.73 16.68
C TYR A 350 -0.25 11.34 17.60
N ALA A 351 -0.99 10.26 17.29
CA ALA A 351 -2.01 9.72 18.19
C ALA A 351 -1.41 8.78 19.25
N ASN A 352 -0.18 8.27 19.03
CA ASN A 352 0.52 7.41 19.99
C ASN A 352 0.83 8.17 21.29
N PRO A 353 0.56 7.61 22.47
CA PRO A 353 0.93 8.22 23.76
C PRO A 353 2.41 8.56 23.89
N ALA A 354 3.31 7.79 23.24
CA ALA A 354 4.75 8.00 23.20
C ALA A 354 5.21 8.95 22.07
N TRP A 355 4.31 9.71 21.42
CA TRP A 355 4.61 10.53 20.26
C TRP A 355 5.83 11.46 20.41
N ARG A 356 6.11 11.96 21.63
CA ARG A 356 7.25 12.85 21.88
C ARG A 356 8.59 12.15 21.69
N GLU A 357 8.65 10.88 22.05
CA GLU A 357 9.85 10.04 21.88
C GLU A 357 10.02 9.60 20.43
N LEU A 358 8.91 9.53 19.68
CA LEU A 358 8.86 9.07 18.30
C LEU A 358 8.83 10.21 17.26
N SER A 359 8.69 11.46 17.70
CA SER A 359 8.52 12.63 16.80
C SER A 359 9.72 12.89 15.88
N HIS A 360 10.91 12.40 16.23
CA HIS A 360 12.10 12.49 15.38
C HIS A 360 12.01 11.62 14.12
N LEU A 361 11.07 10.69 14.07
CA LEU A 361 10.82 9.79 12.96
C LEU A 361 9.84 10.37 11.92
N GLY A 362 9.41 11.61 12.06
CA GLY A 362 8.52 12.27 11.12
C GLY A 362 8.98 12.14 9.66
N LEU A 363 8.98 13.21 8.91
CA LEU A 363 9.49 13.19 7.54
C LEU A 363 11.01 13.23 7.53
N GLY A 364 11.63 12.11 7.14
CA GLY A 364 13.07 11.99 7.00
C GLY A 364 13.52 12.11 5.54
N PRO A 365 14.40 13.07 5.17
CA PRO A 365 14.86 13.21 3.79
C PRO A 365 15.73 12.03 3.38
N ILE A 366 15.36 11.41 2.26
CA ILE A 366 16.15 10.41 1.54
C ILE A 366 16.08 10.72 0.03
N PRO A 367 17.08 10.35 -0.78
CA PRO A 367 16.92 10.39 -2.23
C PRO A 367 15.89 9.37 -2.71
N SER A 368 15.50 9.41 -3.98
CA SER A 368 14.80 8.28 -4.58
C SER A 368 15.65 7.02 -4.50
N PHE A 369 15.01 5.87 -4.35
CA PHE A 369 15.67 4.62 -4.01
C PHE A 369 15.16 3.45 -4.85
N SER A 370 15.91 2.38 -4.87
CA SER A 370 15.54 1.09 -5.44
C SER A 370 15.46 0.01 -4.36
N VAL A 371 14.57 -0.95 -4.55
CA VAL A 371 14.33 -2.04 -3.59
C VAL A 371 14.77 -3.37 -4.21
N PRO A 372 15.61 -4.17 -3.53
CA PRO A 372 16.12 -5.43 -4.06
C PRO A 372 15.09 -6.56 -3.99
N LEU A 373 15.18 -7.54 -4.90
CA LEU A 373 14.26 -8.69 -4.99
C LEU A 373 14.14 -9.48 -3.70
N GLY A 374 15.23 -9.63 -2.96
CA GLY A 374 15.26 -10.49 -1.77
C GLY A 374 14.32 -10.05 -0.64
N VAL A 375 13.78 -8.81 -0.67
CA VAL A 375 12.82 -8.34 0.34
C VAL A 375 11.47 -9.08 0.28
N VAL A 376 11.10 -9.64 -0.90
CA VAL A 376 9.86 -10.39 -1.10
C VAL A 376 10.01 -11.89 -0.88
N ILE A 377 11.24 -12.38 -0.59
CA ILE A 377 11.56 -13.82 -0.44
C ILE A 377 11.89 -14.12 1.02
N PRO A 378 10.97 -14.70 1.82
CA PRO A 378 11.25 -15.09 3.19
C PRO A 378 12.42 -16.07 3.30
N VAL A 379 13.26 -15.95 4.34
CA VAL A 379 14.42 -16.84 4.54
C VAL A 379 14.05 -18.20 5.12
N SER A 380 12.88 -18.32 5.77
CA SER A 380 12.52 -19.47 6.59
C SER A 380 11.51 -20.42 5.97
N VAL A 381 10.81 -20.00 4.90
CA VAL A 381 9.74 -20.79 4.27
C VAL A 381 9.91 -20.79 2.76
N GLU A 382 10.15 -21.98 2.19
CA GLU A 382 10.28 -22.15 0.74
C GLU A 382 8.91 -22.05 0.04
N ASP A 383 8.93 -21.62 -1.22
CA ASP A 383 7.73 -21.47 -2.08
C ASP A 383 6.65 -20.51 -1.51
N LEU A 384 7.04 -19.66 -0.55
CA LEU A 384 6.30 -18.50 -0.06
C LEU A 384 6.95 -17.21 -0.56
N LEU A 385 6.12 -16.27 -0.99
CA LEU A 385 6.53 -14.88 -1.30
C LEU A 385 5.65 -13.90 -0.52
N VAL A 386 6.12 -12.68 -0.36
CA VAL A 386 5.38 -11.57 0.27
C VAL A 386 5.31 -10.40 -0.69
N ALA A 387 4.14 -9.84 -0.87
CA ALA A 387 3.88 -8.87 -1.94
C ALA A 387 3.30 -7.53 -1.46
N ASP A 388 3.16 -7.31 -0.15
CA ASP A 388 2.62 -6.07 0.41
C ASP A 388 3.52 -5.55 1.55
N LYS A 389 3.02 -4.76 2.48
CA LYS A 389 3.77 -4.06 3.54
C LYS A 389 4.64 -4.97 4.44
N ALA A 390 4.36 -6.28 4.47
CA ALA A 390 5.12 -7.23 5.29
C ALA A 390 6.50 -7.63 4.70
N VAL A 391 6.94 -7.01 3.63
CA VAL A 391 8.28 -7.22 3.02
C VAL A 391 9.41 -6.89 4.00
N SER A 392 10.61 -7.39 3.70
CA SER A 392 11.78 -7.22 4.57
C SER A 392 12.39 -5.82 4.47
N VAL A 393 11.99 -4.96 5.38
CA VAL A 393 12.49 -3.59 5.50
C VAL A 393 12.77 -3.27 6.97
N ASP A 394 13.72 -2.39 7.27
CA ASP A 394 13.85 -1.89 8.64
C ASP A 394 12.66 -0.99 9.00
N TRP A 395 12.49 -0.73 10.30
CA TRP A 395 11.35 0.00 10.81
C TRP A 395 11.26 1.43 10.24
N GLU A 396 12.38 2.14 10.12
CA GLU A 396 12.38 3.48 9.56
C GLU A 396 12.03 3.46 8.06
N MET A 397 12.62 2.54 7.29
CA MET A 397 12.41 2.44 5.85
C MET A 397 10.99 2.01 5.48
N ASN A 398 10.26 1.35 6.40
CA ASN A 398 8.84 1.08 6.23
C ASN A 398 8.06 2.36 5.90
N GLY A 399 8.42 3.50 6.50
CA GLY A 399 7.79 4.79 6.20
C GLY A 399 7.86 5.23 4.74
N ALA A 400 8.78 4.69 3.94
CA ALA A 400 8.91 4.99 2.51
C ALA A 400 8.49 3.82 1.60
N VAL A 401 8.74 2.58 2.03
CA VAL A 401 8.42 1.39 1.21
C VAL A 401 6.94 1.02 1.24
N ARG A 402 6.22 1.34 2.33
CA ARG A 402 4.77 1.08 2.47
C ARG A 402 3.89 1.83 1.47
N LEU A 403 4.45 2.73 0.67
CA LEU A 403 3.67 3.53 -0.26
C LEU A 403 3.23 2.71 -1.47
N GLN A 404 2.03 3.03 -1.94
CA GLN A 404 1.30 2.22 -2.92
C GLN A 404 2.07 1.94 -4.22
N PRO A 405 2.80 2.90 -4.84
CA PRO A 405 3.56 2.61 -6.05
C PRO A 405 4.70 1.62 -5.83
N VAL A 406 5.34 1.68 -4.65
CA VAL A 406 6.41 0.75 -4.29
C VAL A 406 5.83 -0.64 -4.08
N LEU A 407 4.69 -0.75 -3.38
CA LEU A 407 4.00 -2.03 -3.15
C LEU A 407 3.51 -2.66 -4.46
N LEU A 408 2.95 -1.87 -5.39
CA LEU A 408 2.60 -2.36 -6.72
C LEU A 408 3.82 -2.91 -7.47
N GLY A 409 4.95 -2.21 -7.41
CA GLY A 409 6.20 -2.67 -8.03
C GLY A 409 6.76 -3.95 -7.39
N LEU A 410 6.73 -4.05 -6.06
CA LEU A 410 7.17 -5.25 -5.32
C LEU A 410 6.23 -6.43 -5.58
N GLY A 411 4.92 -6.20 -5.61
CA GLY A 411 3.94 -7.19 -5.99
C GLY A 411 4.18 -7.71 -7.39
N GLN A 412 4.39 -6.81 -8.35
CA GLN A 412 4.72 -7.17 -9.73
C GLN A 412 5.99 -8.03 -9.79
N ALA A 413 7.03 -7.70 -9.03
CA ALA A 413 8.24 -8.51 -8.95
C ALA A 413 7.99 -9.90 -8.34
N ALA A 414 7.17 -9.99 -7.30
CA ALA A 414 6.79 -11.26 -6.67
C ALA A 414 6.00 -12.14 -7.64
N GLY A 415 5.08 -11.58 -8.42
CA GLY A 415 4.32 -12.27 -9.46
C GLY A 415 5.20 -12.81 -10.58
N ALA A 416 6.12 -11.98 -11.10
CA ALA A 416 7.11 -12.40 -12.10
C ALA A 416 7.99 -13.54 -11.59
N LEU A 417 8.49 -13.43 -10.36
CA LEU A 417 9.29 -14.45 -9.71
C LEU A 417 8.50 -15.76 -9.57
N ALA A 418 7.24 -15.69 -9.12
CA ALA A 418 6.36 -16.85 -8.98
C ALA A 418 6.14 -17.56 -10.32
N ALA A 419 5.85 -16.81 -11.38
CA ALA A 419 5.65 -17.38 -12.73
C ALA A 419 6.92 -18.07 -13.24
N ILE A 420 8.10 -17.47 -13.07
CA ILE A 420 9.38 -18.08 -13.44
C ILE A 420 9.60 -19.37 -12.63
N ALA A 421 9.35 -19.33 -11.29
CA ALA A 421 9.52 -20.48 -10.41
C ALA A 421 8.68 -21.68 -10.85
N VAL A 422 7.41 -21.43 -11.18
CA VAL A 422 6.48 -22.45 -11.69
C VAL A 422 6.98 -23.01 -13.03
N ARG A 423 7.25 -22.16 -14.02
CA ARG A 423 7.62 -22.56 -15.38
C ARG A 423 8.95 -23.31 -15.45
N THR A 424 9.89 -22.98 -14.57
CA THR A 424 11.22 -23.59 -14.55
C THR A 424 11.36 -24.73 -13.53
N ALA A 425 10.32 -24.97 -12.73
CA ALA A 425 10.31 -25.94 -11.64
C ALA A 425 11.44 -25.71 -10.61
N ARG A 426 11.84 -24.45 -10.38
CA ARG A 426 12.81 -24.01 -9.36
C ARG A 426 12.09 -23.38 -8.18
N HIS A 427 12.72 -23.37 -7.00
CA HIS A 427 12.27 -22.54 -5.88
C HIS A 427 12.53 -21.05 -6.16
N PRO A 428 11.68 -20.13 -5.71
CA PRO A 428 11.89 -18.70 -5.88
C PRO A 428 13.29 -18.23 -5.44
N SER A 429 13.77 -18.82 -4.36
CA SER A 429 15.08 -18.53 -3.78
C SER A 429 16.28 -18.89 -4.69
N ALA A 430 16.09 -19.76 -5.65
CA ALA A 430 17.11 -20.21 -6.60
C ALA A 430 17.09 -19.45 -7.94
N ILE A 431 16.16 -18.50 -8.11
CA ILE A 431 16.03 -17.72 -9.35
C ILE A 431 16.90 -16.45 -9.24
N PRO A 432 17.84 -16.23 -10.15
CA PRO A 432 18.62 -15.01 -10.20
C PRO A 432 17.73 -13.77 -10.44
N ALA A 433 18.00 -12.69 -9.75
CA ALA A 433 17.23 -11.44 -9.92
C ALA A 433 17.19 -10.96 -11.39
N ARG A 434 18.22 -11.21 -12.19
CA ARG A 434 18.26 -10.84 -13.61
C ARG A 434 17.15 -11.46 -14.45
N GLU A 435 16.69 -12.68 -14.11
CA GLU A 435 15.57 -13.30 -14.82
C GLU A 435 14.26 -12.54 -14.55
N VAL A 436 14.04 -12.13 -13.30
CA VAL A 436 12.89 -11.30 -12.89
C VAL A 436 12.99 -9.91 -13.50
N GLN A 437 14.16 -9.28 -13.42
CA GLN A 437 14.42 -7.95 -13.98
C GLN A 437 14.15 -7.88 -15.48
N SER A 438 14.50 -8.93 -16.23
CA SER A 438 14.21 -8.99 -17.66
C SER A 438 12.71 -8.92 -17.95
N VAL A 439 11.89 -9.67 -17.21
CA VAL A 439 10.42 -9.64 -17.33
C VAL A 439 9.88 -8.25 -16.96
N LEU A 440 10.34 -7.69 -15.85
CA LEU A 440 9.92 -6.36 -15.41
C LEU A 440 10.25 -5.26 -16.43
N LEU A 441 11.43 -5.33 -17.07
CA LEU A 441 11.81 -4.38 -18.11
C LEU A 441 10.99 -4.55 -19.39
N ASP A 442 10.58 -5.77 -19.76
CA ASP A 442 9.65 -6.02 -20.86
C ASP A 442 8.28 -5.36 -20.61
N HIS A 443 7.88 -5.22 -19.35
CA HIS A 443 6.65 -4.56 -18.92
C HIS A 443 6.85 -3.08 -18.52
N GLY A 444 8.01 -2.49 -18.85
CA GLY A 444 8.28 -1.06 -18.63
C GLY A 444 8.42 -0.66 -17.16
N CYS A 445 8.82 -1.57 -16.28
CA CYS A 445 9.06 -1.25 -14.87
C CYS A 445 10.38 -0.50 -14.68
N TYR A 446 10.39 0.49 -13.80
CA TYR A 446 11.65 1.04 -13.29
C TYR A 446 12.29 0.07 -12.31
N LEU A 447 13.55 -0.25 -12.53
CA LEU A 447 14.40 -1.00 -11.59
C LEU A 447 15.27 -0.04 -10.77
N LEU A 448 15.74 1.00 -11.41
CA LEU A 448 16.48 2.12 -10.81
C LEU A 448 15.71 3.41 -11.07
N PRO A 449 15.71 4.36 -10.12
CA PRO A 449 14.83 5.53 -10.18
C PRO A 449 15.37 6.65 -11.11
N PHE A 450 15.94 6.30 -12.25
CA PHE A 450 16.50 7.25 -13.20
C PHE A 450 15.41 7.98 -13.99
N LEU A 451 15.36 9.30 -13.84
CA LEU A 451 14.34 10.15 -14.50
C LEU A 451 14.69 10.52 -15.95
N ASP A 452 15.88 10.15 -16.42
CA ASP A 452 16.42 10.56 -17.73
C ASP A 452 15.59 10.04 -18.90
N VAL A 453 15.06 8.82 -18.80
CA VAL A 453 14.23 8.21 -19.86
C VAL A 453 13.01 7.55 -19.24
N LYS A 454 11.84 7.79 -19.83
CA LYS A 454 10.56 7.14 -19.44
C LYS A 454 10.44 5.74 -20.06
N PRO A 455 9.62 4.84 -19.49
CA PRO A 455 9.45 3.46 -19.97
C PRO A 455 9.16 3.31 -21.46
N ALA A 456 8.33 4.18 -22.03
CA ALA A 456 8.04 4.19 -23.48
C ALA A 456 9.13 4.86 -24.34
N GLY A 457 10.16 5.47 -23.73
CA GLY A 457 11.19 6.19 -24.44
C GLY A 457 12.29 5.25 -24.98
N PRO A 458 12.89 5.60 -26.12
CA PRO A 458 14.02 4.84 -26.66
C PRO A 458 15.18 4.84 -25.66
N GLY A 459 15.83 3.69 -25.50
CA GLY A 459 16.96 3.54 -24.58
C GLY A 459 16.59 3.31 -23.11
N PHE A 460 15.30 3.27 -22.72
CA PHE A 460 14.90 3.01 -21.35
C PHE A 460 15.50 1.70 -20.81
N ARG A 461 15.30 0.60 -21.53
CA ARG A 461 15.82 -0.71 -21.14
C ARG A 461 17.36 -0.69 -21.00
N ASP A 462 18.07 -0.14 -21.99
CA ASP A 462 19.53 -0.04 -21.97
C ASP A 462 20.03 0.76 -20.75
N LEU A 463 19.37 1.89 -20.46
CA LEU A 463 19.71 2.72 -19.31
C LEU A 463 19.57 1.94 -17.99
N GLN A 464 18.45 1.24 -17.80
CA GLN A 464 18.21 0.43 -16.60
C GLN A 464 19.22 -0.73 -16.47
N GLU A 465 19.48 -1.46 -17.55
CA GLU A 465 20.42 -2.58 -17.58
C GLU A 465 21.86 -2.14 -17.30
N ARG A 466 22.32 -1.03 -17.88
CA ARG A 466 23.63 -0.45 -17.61
C ARG A 466 23.78 -0.02 -16.16
N GLY A 467 22.72 0.59 -15.59
CA GLY A 467 22.72 0.95 -14.19
C GLY A 467 22.83 -0.27 -13.27
N ILE A 468 22.08 -1.34 -13.54
CA ILE A 468 22.13 -2.59 -12.78
C ILE A 468 23.50 -3.27 -12.88
N ARG A 469 24.17 -3.19 -14.04
CA ARG A 469 25.53 -3.69 -14.21
C ARG A 469 26.60 -2.80 -13.56
N GLY A 470 26.21 -1.63 -13.01
CA GLY A 470 27.13 -0.66 -12.41
C GLY A 470 27.98 0.13 -13.41
N GLU A 471 27.64 0.08 -14.70
CA GLU A 471 28.32 0.84 -15.76
C GLU A 471 28.01 2.34 -15.68
N ILE A 472 26.86 2.68 -15.15
CA ILE A 472 26.44 4.05 -14.87
C ILE A 472 25.85 4.11 -13.46
N ARG A 473 25.92 5.29 -12.86
CA ARG A 473 25.34 5.57 -11.54
C ARG A 473 24.44 6.77 -11.63
N GLY A 474 23.52 6.89 -10.66
CA GLY A 474 22.68 8.05 -10.52
C GLY A 474 23.06 8.87 -9.30
N THR A 475 22.87 10.18 -9.39
CA THR A 475 22.98 11.08 -8.24
C THR A 475 21.57 11.43 -7.78
N GLY A 476 21.25 11.04 -6.54
CA GLY A 476 19.99 11.33 -5.89
C GLY A 476 19.98 12.71 -5.24
N ARG A 477 18.84 13.41 -5.37
CA ARG A 477 18.55 14.67 -4.68
C ARG A 477 17.27 14.56 -3.90
N SER A 478 17.33 14.82 -2.59
CA SER A 478 16.13 14.93 -1.75
C SER A 478 15.45 16.27 -2.01
N VAL A 479 14.21 16.23 -2.50
CA VAL A 479 13.37 17.40 -2.81
C VAL A 479 12.13 17.44 -1.90
N GLY A 480 11.97 16.47 -1.00
CA GLY A 480 10.83 16.32 -0.11
C GLY A 480 9.86 15.27 -0.63
N TRP A 481 8.72 15.67 -1.17
CA TRP A 481 7.62 14.75 -1.53
C TRP A 481 7.81 13.97 -2.86
N ALA A 482 8.83 14.30 -3.65
CA ALA A 482 9.14 13.62 -4.90
C ALA A 482 10.64 13.76 -5.20
N ASN A 483 11.42 12.94 -4.54
CA ASN A 483 12.86 12.94 -4.68
C ASN A 483 13.30 12.52 -6.10
N GLU A 484 14.51 12.89 -6.48
CA GLU A 484 14.99 12.76 -7.85
C GLU A 484 16.28 11.98 -7.91
N THR A 485 16.45 11.19 -8.95
CA THR A 485 17.74 10.61 -9.31
C THR A 485 17.96 10.76 -10.82
N TRP A 486 19.09 11.30 -11.19
CA TRP A 486 19.52 11.52 -12.56
C TRP A 486 20.85 10.80 -12.80
N VAL A 487 21.05 10.27 -14.01
CA VAL A 487 22.31 9.61 -14.37
C VAL A 487 23.44 10.62 -14.31
N THR A 488 24.49 10.22 -13.63
CA THR A 488 25.77 10.94 -13.63
C THR A 488 26.69 10.26 -14.62
N LEU A 489 27.09 10.95 -15.67
CA LEU A 489 28.11 10.46 -16.59
C LEU A 489 29.43 10.41 -15.82
N PRO A 490 30.24 9.32 -15.93
CA PRO A 490 31.60 9.32 -15.41
C PRO A 490 32.39 10.46 -16.08
N GLU A 491 33.09 11.26 -15.28
CA GLU A 491 34.03 12.26 -15.78
C GLU A 491 35.15 11.62 -16.57
#